data_6e49fdeb8aabebb44308568927b75731
#
_entry.id   6e49fdeb8aabebb44308568927b75731
#
_cell.length_a   1.000
_cell.length_b   1.000
_cell.length_c   1.000
_cell.angle_alpha   90.00
_cell.angle_beta   90.00
_cell.angle_gamma   90.00
#
_symmetry.space_group_name_H-M   'P 1'
#
loop_
_entity.id
_entity.type
_entity.pdbx_description
1 polymer ?
#
loop_
_entity_poly.entity_id
_entity_poly.type
_entity_poly.pdbx_seq_one_letter_code
_entity_poly.pdbx_strand_id
1 'polypeptide(L)'
;MNIYSNYYQFKHIASSDLEVPKRLLSIIKFLRKNYKNFTEIQEYKDVNYFLRFLHENDRKEINNLLYTLSNSQYDHCRKCYWYLGELPPKKDTKYKNAKTFDITSKQKNNKIICEMCEESMTDINLRCTFHKDNTDTSYNWNTHLVLQNMICTIYTSLVENIKDNQLVNDFMLLTRPPGHHSSTDIISGFCYMNWVYLMSQFLINTLNYKVCIIDLDLHHGNGTEIMVKDKENLLFLDLHYFARNFYPGTGNEKKFVADNVINVNMRKNSKDKDYLKTVQSKFETIGDFNPDVFIISMGCDIIINDPFDIMKCSTSLYKQVFDLLKKTFNKKIILALEGGYEADNVHNTVKSFL
;
A
#
# COMPACT_ATOMS: atom_id res chain seq x y z
N MET A 1 3.46 3.87 19.65
CA MET A 1 3.86 3.49 18.26
C MET A 1 4.14 4.75 17.46
N ASN A 2 5.18 4.79 16.63
CA ASN A 2 5.37 5.90 15.69
C ASN A 2 4.50 5.66 14.45
N ILE A 3 3.87 6.71 13.92
CA ILE A 3 3.04 6.62 12.71
C ILE A 3 3.56 7.61 11.68
N TYR A 4 3.77 7.12 10.47
CA TYR A 4 4.29 7.91 9.35
C TYR A 4 3.29 7.94 8.20
N SER A 5 3.25 9.05 7.51
CA SER A 5 2.42 9.25 6.34
C SER A 5 3.10 10.20 5.36
N ASN A 6 2.60 10.21 4.14
CA ASN A 6 3.04 11.09 3.09
C ASN A 6 1.97 12.16 2.84
N TYR A 7 2.36 13.42 2.92
CA TYR A 7 1.47 14.55 2.60
C TYR A 7 0.90 14.47 1.17
N TYR A 8 1.72 14.04 0.22
CA TYR A 8 1.38 13.99 -1.20
C TYR A 8 0.42 12.85 -1.59
N GLN A 9 0.17 11.88 -0.72
CA GLN A 9 -0.69 10.73 -1.02
C GLN A 9 -2.11 11.10 -1.47
N PHE A 10 -2.60 12.28 -1.08
CA PHE A 10 -3.91 12.79 -1.50
C PHE A 10 -3.93 13.31 -2.94
N LYS A 11 -2.78 13.50 -3.58
CA LYS A 11 -2.64 13.96 -4.96
C LYS A 11 -2.75 12.83 -5.98
N HIS A 12 -2.58 11.58 -5.54
CA HIS A 12 -2.85 10.44 -6.38
C HIS A 12 -4.36 10.25 -6.52
N ILE A 13 -4.86 10.30 -7.74
CA ILE A 13 -6.25 10.08 -8.10
C ILE A 13 -6.29 8.91 -9.06
N ALA A 14 -6.92 7.81 -8.64
CA ALA A 14 -7.16 6.64 -9.45
C ALA A 14 -8.56 6.72 -10.10
N SER A 15 -8.79 5.98 -11.17
CA SER A 15 -10.10 5.85 -11.79
C SER A 15 -11.07 4.92 -11.04
N SER A 16 -10.66 4.43 -9.87
CA SER A 16 -11.45 3.55 -9.02
C SER A 16 -12.30 4.35 -8.04
N ASP A 17 -13.54 3.94 -7.85
CA ASP A 17 -14.42 4.46 -6.80
C ASP A 17 -14.02 3.94 -5.40
N LEU A 18 -13.13 2.96 -5.33
CA LEU A 18 -12.68 2.33 -4.09
C LEU A 18 -11.38 2.95 -3.57
N GLU A 19 -10.33 3.01 -4.41
CA GLU A 19 -9.01 3.52 -4.03
C GLU A 19 -8.98 5.06 -4.09
N VAL A 20 -9.60 5.72 -3.12
CA VAL A 20 -9.81 7.18 -3.08
C VAL A 20 -8.99 7.85 -1.99
N PRO A 21 -8.58 9.13 -2.17
CA PRO A 21 -7.91 9.91 -1.12
C PRO A 21 -8.69 9.95 0.20
N LYS A 22 -10.02 9.90 0.12
CA LYS A 22 -10.93 9.94 1.28
C LYS A 22 -10.68 8.82 2.28
N ARG A 23 -10.16 7.66 1.84
CA ARG A 23 -9.80 6.52 2.71
C ARG A 23 -8.98 6.94 3.93
N LEU A 24 -8.04 7.86 3.77
CA LEU A 24 -7.11 8.28 4.81
C LEU A 24 -7.42 9.66 5.41
N LEU A 25 -8.34 10.42 4.83
CA LEU A 25 -8.55 11.82 5.21
C LEU A 25 -8.95 11.96 6.68
N SER A 26 -9.86 11.11 7.16
CA SER A 26 -10.37 11.13 8.53
C SER A 26 -9.27 10.87 9.54
N ILE A 27 -8.51 9.79 9.36
CA ILE A 27 -7.45 9.40 10.30
C ILE A 27 -6.27 10.39 10.27
N ILE A 28 -5.86 10.89 9.10
CA ILE A 28 -4.78 11.88 9.02
C ILE A 28 -5.16 13.18 9.73
N LYS A 29 -6.38 13.68 9.54
CA LYS A 29 -6.88 14.85 10.28
C LYS A 29 -6.88 14.62 11.79
N PHE A 30 -7.27 13.43 12.23
CA PHE A 30 -7.25 13.06 13.64
C PHE A 30 -5.83 13.03 14.20
N LEU A 31 -4.90 12.35 13.52
CA LEU A 31 -3.50 12.20 13.94
C LEU A 31 -2.79 13.55 14.02
N ARG A 32 -2.94 14.42 13.02
CA ARG A 32 -2.36 15.78 13.03
C ARG A 32 -2.75 16.59 14.27
N LYS A 33 -3.99 16.39 14.74
CA LYS A 33 -4.53 17.15 15.87
C LYS A 33 -4.23 16.52 17.22
N ASN A 34 -4.20 15.20 17.31
CA ASN A 34 -4.32 14.49 18.59
C ASN A 34 -3.13 13.56 18.90
N TYR A 35 -2.22 13.32 17.96
CA TYR A 35 -1.18 12.31 18.15
C TYR A 35 0.22 12.84 17.90
N LYS A 36 0.98 13.04 18.99
CA LYS A 36 2.33 13.65 18.93
C LYS A 36 3.39 12.81 18.22
N ASN A 37 3.22 11.50 18.15
CA ASN A 37 4.14 10.58 17.47
C ASN A 37 3.72 10.32 16.02
N PHE A 38 2.98 11.25 15.42
CA PHE A 38 2.63 11.24 14.01
C PHE A 38 3.58 12.15 13.25
N THR A 39 4.22 11.60 12.23
CA THR A 39 5.12 12.32 11.32
C THR A 39 4.56 12.27 9.90
N GLU A 40 4.31 13.42 9.34
CA GLU A 40 3.87 13.55 7.95
C GLU A 40 5.01 14.14 7.12
N ILE A 41 5.54 13.33 6.20
CA ILE A 41 6.66 13.74 5.36
C ILE A 41 6.16 14.66 4.26
N GLN A 42 6.66 15.89 4.26
CA GLN A 42 6.28 16.95 3.31
C GLN A 42 7.40 17.32 2.34
N GLU A 43 8.64 17.01 2.70
CA GLU A 43 9.79 17.36 1.90
C GLU A 43 10.18 16.25 0.94
N TYR A 44 10.48 16.65 -0.29
CA TYR A 44 11.05 15.80 -1.30
C TYR A 44 12.56 15.67 -1.04
N LYS A 45 13.01 14.46 -0.72
CA LYS A 45 14.43 14.12 -0.69
C LYS A 45 14.82 13.39 -1.96
N ASP A 46 16.10 13.42 -2.30
CA ASP A 46 16.60 12.66 -3.46
C ASP A 46 16.32 11.17 -3.30
N VAL A 47 15.40 10.67 -4.12
CA VAL A 47 14.99 9.25 -4.15
C VAL A 47 16.19 8.34 -4.43
N ASN A 48 17.18 8.78 -5.22
CA ASN A 48 18.36 7.99 -5.55
C ASN A 48 19.17 7.65 -4.30
N TYR A 49 19.11 8.49 -3.27
CA TYR A 49 19.79 8.19 -2.01
C TYR A 49 19.21 6.93 -1.33
N PHE A 50 17.89 6.73 -1.38
CA PHE A 50 17.25 5.51 -0.88
C PHE A 50 17.48 4.32 -1.83
N LEU A 51 17.34 4.54 -3.13
CA LEU A 51 17.42 3.48 -4.13
C LEU A 51 18.80 2.78 -4.13
N ARG A 52 19.86 3.44 -3.67
CA ARG A 52 21.20 2.82 -3.55
C ARG A 52 21.25 1.59 -2.62
N PHE A 53 20.28 1.46 -1.69
CA PHE A 53 20.18 0.31 -0.79
C PHE A 53 19.47 -0.89 -1.41
N LEU A 54 18.93 -0.75 -2.60
CA LEU A 54 18.24 -1.80 -3.34
C LEU A 54 19.20 -2.50 -4.31
N HIS A 55 18.86 -3.72 -4.70
CA HIS A 55 19.55 -4.39 -5.79
C HIS A 55 19.46 -3.57 -7.09
N GLU A 56 20.44 -3.73 -7.95
CA GLU A 56 20.55 -2.94 -9.19
C GLU A 56 19.32 -3.08 -10.08
N ASN A 57 18.79 -4.31 -10.22
CA ASN A 57 17.59 -4.56 -11.01
C ASN A 57 16.37 -3.82 -10.45
N ASP A 58 16.10 -3.94 -9.14
CA ASP A 58 14.96 -3.27 -8.50
C ASP A 58 15.07 -1.74 -8.66
N ARG A 59 16.28 -1.19 -8.48
CA ARG A 59 16.57 0.23 -8.69
C ARG A 59 16.30 0.69 -10.11
N LYS A 60 16.71 -0.11 -11.10
CA LYS A 60 16.50 0.18 -12.52
C LYS A 60 15.02 0.20 -12.85
N GLU A 61 14.26 -0.78 -12.39
CA GLU A 61 12.81 -0.86 -12.65
C GLU A 61 12.05 0.30 -11.99
N ILE A 62 12.37 0.65 -10.74
CA ILE A 62 11.78 1.80 -10.07
C ILE A 62 12.06 3.10 -10.83
N ASN A 63 13.31 3.31 -11.26
CA ASN A 63 13.65 4.50 -12.04
C ASN A 63 12.92 4.54 -13.39
N ASN A 64 12.78 3.40 -14.07
CA ASN A 64 12.01 3.29 -15.30
C ASN A 64 10.54 3.62 -15.09
N LEU A 65 9.93 3.09 -14.00
CA LEU A 65 8.56 3.38 -13.65
C LEU A 65 8.35 4.88 -13.37
N LEU A 66 9.18 5.47 -12.51
CA LEU A 66 9.10 6.89 -12.18
C LEU A 66 9.29 7.78 -13.42
N TYR A 67 10.25 7.43 -14.29
CA TYR A 67 10.47 8.12 -15.55
C TYR A 67 9.26 8.03 -16.47
N THR A 68 8.68 6.84 -16.63
CA THR A 68 7.50 6.63 -17.47
C THR A 68 6.32 7.43 -16.97
N LEU A 69 6.04 7.38 -15.67
CA LEU A 69 4.94 8.15 -15.06
C LEU A 69 5.16 9.65 -15.15
N SER A 70 6.39 10.14 -14.99
CA SER A 70 6.70 11.57 -15.07
C SER A 70 6.58 12.16 -16.49
N ASN A 71 6.80 11.32 -17.50
CA ASN A 71 6.70 11.73 -18.92
C ASN A 71 5.31 11.51 -19.51
N SER A 72 4.41 10.93 -18.76
CA SER A 72 3.03 10.75 -19.20
C SER A 72 2.29 12.08 -19.18
N GLN A 73 1.66 12.44 -20.30
CA GLN A 73 0.89 13.68 -20.41
C GLN A 73 -0.56 13.42 -19.98
N TYR A 74 -0.92 13.86 -18.78
CA TYR A 74 -2.27 13.71 -18.24
C TYR A 74 -2.81 15.03 -17.71
N ASP A 75 -4.09 15.23 -17.90
CA ASP A 75 -4.81 16.39 -17.34
C ASP A 75 -5.59 15.97 -16.07
N HIS A 76 -5.82 16.89 -15.18
CA HIS A 76 -6.58 16.69 -13.95
C HIS A 76 -7.55 17.85 -13.77
N CYS A 77 -8.61 17.65 -13.00
CA CYS A 77 -9.51 18.73 -12.67
C CYS A 77 -8.77 19.79 -11.85
N ARG A 78 -8.59 20.97 -12.44
CA ARG A 78 -7.85 22.08 -11.83
C ARG A 78 -8.47 22.58 -10.53
N LYS A 79 -9.79 22.47 -10.37
CA LYS A 79 -10.50 22.85 -9.14
C LYS A 79 -10.33 21.84 -8.01
N CYS A 80 -10.34 20.54 -8.30
CA CYS A 80 -10.08 19.51 -7.29
C CYS A 80 -8.66 19.62 -6.74
N TYR A 81 -7.71 20.09 -7.54
CA TYR A 81 -6.36 20.41 -7.10
C TYR A 81 -6.34 21.54 -6.05
N TRP A 82 -7.20 22.56 -6.21
CA TRP A 82 -7.35 23.65 -5.24
C TRP A 82 -7.94 23.22 -3.90
N TYR A 83 -8.83 22.23 -3.91
CA TYR A 83 -9.46 21.74 -2.70
C TYR A 83 -8.47 21.09 -1.75
N LEU A 84 -7.33 20.61 -2.24
CA LEU A 84 -6.24 20.07 -1.45
C LEU A 84 -5.27 21.14 -0.93
N GLY A 85 -5.55 22.42 -1.15
CA GLY A 85 -4.81 23.55 -0.57
C GLY A 85 -3.59 24.01 -1.37
N GLU A 86 -3.47 23.65 -2.65
CA GLU A 86 -2.36 24.05 -3.50
C GLU A 86 -2.74 25.01 -4.62
N LEU A 87 -1.79 25.88 -5.00
CA LEU A 87 -1.95 26.78 -6.15
C LEU A 87 -1.96 25.95 -7.45
N PRO A 88 -2.84 26.28 -8.42
CA PRO A 88 -2.84 25.59 -9.70
C PRO A 88 -1.51 25.79 -10.41
N PRO A 89 -1.05 24.81 -11.17
CA PRO A 89 0.06 25.02 -12.08
C PRO A 89 -0.27 26.18 -13.04
N LYS A 90 0.70 27.02 -13.32
CA LYS A 90 0.54 28.11 -14.29
C LYS A 90 -0.06 27.53 -15.57
N LYS A 91 -1.03 28.26 -16.16
CA LYS A 91 -1.73 27.89 -17.40
C LYS A 91 -0.75 27.35 -18.45
N ASP A 92 -0.65 26.06 -18.57
CA ASP A 92 0.09 25.40 -19.64
C ASP A 92 -0.92 25.03 -20.74
N THR A 93 -0.80 25.68 -21.89
CA THR A 93 -1.75 25.55 -23.00
C THR A 93 -1.67 24.20 -23.73
N LYS A 94 -0.73 23.32 -23.34
CA LYS A 94 -0.49 22.03 -23.99
C LYS A 94 -1.54 20.94 -23.69
N TYR A 95 -2.41 21.16 -22.70
CA TYR A 95 -3.30 20.11 -22.18
C TYR A 95 -4.76 20.22 -22.62
N LYS A 96 -5.03 20.85 -23.74
CA LYS A 96 -6.42 21.14 -24.19
C LYS A 96 -7.30 19.92 -24.49
N ASN A 97 -6.74 18.71 -24.60
CA ASN A 97 -7.46 17.51 -25.07
C ASN A 97 -7.35 16.31 -24.14
N ALA A 98 -6.88 16.49 -22.92
CA ALA A 98 -6.71 15.39 -21.99
C ALA A 98 -8.01 15.08 -21.23
N LYS A 99 -8.36 13.79 -21.09
CA LYS A 99 -9.60 13.31 -20.45
C LYS A 99 -9.26 12.66 -19.10
N THR A 100 -9.73 13.19 -17.99
CA THR A 100 -9.52 12.58 -16.64
C THR A 100 -10.76 11.86 -16.17
N PHE A 101 -10.56 10.61 -15.69
CA PHE A 101 -11.54 9.97 -14.84
C PHE A 101 -11.18 10.28 -13.38
N ASP A 102 -11.99 11.07 -12.73
CA ASP A 102 -11.96 11.22 -11.29
C ASP A 102 -13.02 10.30 -10.69
N ILE A 103 -12.68 9.69 -9.58
CA ILE A 103 -13.61 8.91 -8.75
C ILE A 103 -14.82 9.70 -8.26
N THR A 104 -14.73 10.99 -8.31
CA THR A 104 -15.80 11.95 -8.00
C THR A 104 -16.49 12.47 -9.26
N SER A 105 -16.42 11.73 -10.39
CA SER A 105 -17.00 12.15 -11.64
C SER A 105 -18.31 11.42 -11.95
N LYS A 106 -19.30 12.14 -12.45
CA LYS A 106 -20.57 11.61 -12.97
C LYS A 106 -20.68 11.87 -14.45
N GLN A 107 -21.19 10.89 -15.19
CA GLN A 107 -21.54 11.11 -16.59
C GLN A 107 -22.90 11.81 -16.68
N LYS A 108 -22.90 13.05 -17.18
CA LYS A 108 -24.13 13.82 -17.43
C LYS A 108 -24.06 14.39 -18.85
N ASN A 109 -25.06 14.02 -19.68
CA ASN A 109 -25.17 14.50 -21.08
C ASN A 109 -23.88 14.29 -21.92
N ASN A 110 -23.31 13.07 -21.86
CA ASN A 110 -22.05 12.70 -22.52
C ASN A 110 -20.82 13.53 -22.10
N LYS A 111 -20.90 14.23 -20.98
CA LYS A 111 -19.76 14.91 -20.35
C LYS A 111 -19.46 14.27 -19.01
N ILE A 112 -18.18 14.13 -18.69
CA ILE A 112 -17.73 13.73 -17.36
C ILE A 112 -17.69 14.99 -16.52
N ILE A 113 -18.35 14.96 -15.36
CA ILE A 113 -18.43 16.08 -14.44
C ILE A 113 -17.78 15.67 -13.14
N CYS A 114 -16.84 16.46 -12.64
CA CYS A 114 -16.25 16.26 -11.34
C CYS A 114 -17.31 16.48 -10.25
N GLU A 115 -17.60 15.46 -9.44
CA GLU A 115 -18.60 15.55 -8.37
C GLU A 115 -18.22 16.55 -7.27
N MET A 116 -16.92 16.80 -7.09
CA MET A 116 -16.44 17.70 -6.04
C MET A 116 -16.58 19.18 -6.42
N CYS A 117 -16.47 19.53 -7.69
CA CYS A 117 -16.52 20.91 -8.15
C CYS A 117 -17.54 21.18 -9.26
N GLU A 118 -18.28 20.14 -9.68
CA GLU A 118 -19.32 20.20 -10.74
C GLU A 118 -18.85 20.72 -12.10
N GLU A 119 -17.55 20.76 -12.35
CA GLU A 119 -17.01 21.17 -13.64
C GLU A 119 -16.94 20.00 -14.63
N SER A 120 -17.21 20.31 -15.90
CA SER A 120 -17.04 19.33 -16.97
C SER A 120 -15.55 19.05 -17.20
N MET A 121 -15.21 17.78 -17.20
CA MET A 121 -13.86 17.27 -17.41
C MET A 121 -13.72 16.76 -18.84
N THR A 122 -12.54 16.91 -19.39
CA THR A 122 -12.16 16.22 -20.61
C THR A 122 -11.68 14.82 -20.26
N ASP A 123 -12.20 13.84 -20.99
CA ASP A 123 -12.04 12.41 -20.75
C ASP A 123 -10.62 11.90 -21.08
N ILE A 124 -9.86 11.36 -20.14
CA ILE A 124 -8.60 10.66 -20.40
C ILE A 124 -8.72 9.20 -20.00
N ASN A 125 -8.50 8.32 -20.95
CA ASN A 125 -8.30 6.91 -20.73
C ASN A 125 -6.85 6.70 -20.24
N LEU A 126 -6.62 6.80 -18.96
CA LEU A 126 -5.32 6.55 -18.33
C LEU A 126 -5.12 5.04 -18.17
N ARG A 127 -4.76 4.39 -19.25
CA ARG A 127 -4.28 3.00 -19.15
C ARG A 127 -2.79 3.02 -18.85
N CYS A 128 -2.40 2.35 -17.79
CA CYS A 128 -0.99 2.10 -17.54
C CYS A 128 -0.39 1.33 -18.74
N THR A 129 0.59 1.92 -19.38
CA THR A 129 1.25 1.31 -20.55
C THR A 129 2.20 0.17 -20.18
N PHE A 130 2.49 -0.03 -18.89
CA PHE A 130 3.35 -1.09 -18.39
C PHE A 130 2.74 -2.48 -18.58
N HIS A 131 1.41 -2.62 -18.48
CA HIS A 131 0.70 -3.86 -18.80
C HIS A 131 -0.54 -3.59 -19.62
N LYS A 132 -0.64 -4.25 -20.77
CA LYS A 132 -1.76 -4.13 -21.71
C LYS A 132 -3.11 -4.60 -21.15
N ASP A 133 -3.10 -5.35 -20.04
CA ASP A 133 -4.28 -6.04 -19.49
C ASP A 133 -4.79 -5.47 -18.17
N ASN A 134 -4.13 -4.46 -17.57
CA ASN A 134 -4.55 -3.88 -16.30
C ASN A 134 -5.49 -2.69 -16.52
N THR A 135 -6.77 -2.94 -16.39
CA THR A 135 -7.83 -1.92 -16.50
C THR A 135 -8.17 -1.25 -15.18
N ASP A 136 -7.69 -1.77 -14.03
CA ASP A 136 -8.04 -1.35 -12.68
C ASP A 136 -7.05 -0.38 -12.03
N THR A 137 -5.83 -0.27 -12.59
CA THR A 137 -4.77 0.55 -12.01
C THR A 137 -4.45 1.72 -12.93
N SER A 138 -5.09 2.83 -12.68
CA SER A 138 -4.92 4.09 -13.40
C SER A 138 -4.11 5.08 -12.59
N TYR A 139 -3.43 6.00 -13.25
CA TYR A 139 -2.60 7.01 -12.62
C TYR A 139 -2.88 8.40 -13.17
N ASN A 140 -2.56 9.42 -12.40
CA ASN A 140 -2.64 10.80 -12.83
C ASN A 140 -1.25 11.47 -12.84
N TRP A 141 -1.20 12.72 -13.29
CA TRP A 141 -0.01 13.55 -13.31
C TRP A 141 0.80 13.51 -12.00
N ASN A 142 0.15 13.47 -10.84
CA ASN A 142 0.82 13.51 -9.54
C ASN A 142 1.27 12.14 -9.04
N THR A 143 0.89 11.04 -9.69
CA THR A 143 1.18 9.69 -9.17
C THR A 143 2.68 9.47 -8.98
N HIS A 144 3.53 9.89 -9.94
CA HIS A 144 4.98 9.77 -9.80
C HIS A 144 5.53 10.53 -8.59
N LEU A 145 5.03 11.74 -8.31
CA LEU A 145 5.43 12.53 -7.15
C LEU A 145 5.01 11.85 -5.85
N VAL A 146 3.82 11.25 -5.83
CA VAL A 146 3.33 10.49 -4.68
C VAL A 146 4.21 9.29 -4.41
N LEU A 147 4.58 8.53 -5.44
CA LEU A 147 5.46 7.36 -5.31
C LEU A 147 6.86 7.76 -4.82
N GLN A 148 7.44 8.81 -5.39
CA GLN A 148 8.73 9.34 -4.93
C GLN A 148 8.70 9.77 -3.45
N ASN A 149 7.64 10.47 -3.04
CA ASN A 149 7.47 10.86 -1.64
C ASN A 149 7.20 9.67 -0.71
N MET A 150 6.51 8.62 -1.19
CA MET A 150 6.37 7.37 -0.42
C MET A 150 7.71 6.67 -0.21
N ILE A 151 8.58 6.61 -1.21
CA ILE A 151 9.95 6.12 -1.05
C ILE A 151 10.69 6.92 0.02
N CYS A 152 10.61 8.26 -0.02
CA CYS A 152 11.20 9.12 1.00
C CYS A 152 10.61 8.89 2.40
N THR A 153 9.29 8.65 2.47
CA THR A 153 8.59 8.38 3.73
C THR A 153 9.07 7.06 4.35
N ILE A 154 9.16 6.01 3.55
CA ILE A 154 9.69 4.71 3.97
C ILE A 154 11.13 4.85 4.46
N TYR A 155 11.99 5.51 3.68
CA TYR A 155 13.39 5.74 4.07
C TYR A 155 13.50 6.50 5.39
N THR A 156 12.78 7.60 5.53
CA THR A 156 12.79 8.41 6.76
C THR A 156 12.30 7.59 7.96
N SER A 157 11.20 6.86 7.80
CA SER A 157 10.66 6.03 8.88
C SER A 157 11.64 4.93 9.32
N LEU A 158 12.34 4.30 8.39
CA LEU A 158 13.34 3.28 8.71
C LEU A 158 14.54 3.91 9.43
N VAL A 159 15.10 4.99 8.89
CA VAL A 159 16.30 5.66 9.47
C VAL A 159 16.02 6.21 10.87
N GLU A 160 14.85 6.82 11.10
CA GLU A 160 14.47 7.35 12.42
C GLU A 160 14.28 6.27 13.48
N ASN A 161 13.94 5.04 13.07
CA ASN A 161 13.71 3.92 13.96
C ASN A 161 14.89 2.92 14.03
N ILE A 162 16.01 3.23 13.37
CA ILE A 162 17.26 2.46 13.46
C ILE A 162 18.27 3.22 14.31
N LYS A 163 18.82 2.54 15.33
CA LYS A 163 19.93 3.03 16.17
C LYS A 163 20.92 1.90 16.38
N ASP A 164 22.19 2.21 16.38
CA ASP A 164 23.27 1.23 16.61
C ASP A 164 23.11 -0.05 15.77
N ASN A 165 22.78 0.13 14.48
CA ASN A 165 22.50 -0.95 13.52
C ASN A 165 21.36 -1.90 13.93
N GLN A 166 20.38 -1.42 14.69
CA GLN A 166 19.23 -2.19 15.10
C GLN A 166 17.93 -1.40 14.93
N LEU A 167 16.85 -2.07 14.52
CA LEU A 167 15.52 -1.49 14.55
C LEU A 167 15.03 -1.44 16.01
N VAL A 168 14.86 -0.23 16.54
CA VAL A 168 14.58 -0.01 17.97
C VAL A 168 13.12 0.22 18.31
N ASN A 169 12.29 0.59 17.34
CA ASN A 169 10.86 0.84 17.55
C ASN A 169 9.97 0.06 16.59
N ASP A 170 8.76 -0.23 17.03
CA ASP A 170 7.65 -0.60 16.17
C ASP A 170 7.07 0.68 15.55
N PHE A 171 6.66 0.62 14.29
CA PHE A 171 6.03 1.77 13.63
C PHE A 171 5.01 1.36 12.57
N MET A 172 4.19 2.31 12.16
CA MET A 172 3.15 2.14 11.15
C MET A 172 3.32 3.14 10.02
N LEU A 173 3.13 2.67 8.80
CA LEU A 173 3.09 3.46 7.57
C LEU A 173 1.67 3.50 7.03
N LEU A 174 1.13 4.68 6.88
CA LEU A 174 -0.15 4.90 6.18
C LEU A 174 0.16 5.13 4.70
N THR A 175 0.35 4.02 3.98
CA THR A 175 0.70 4.01 2.57
C THR A 175 -0.54 4.20 1.68
N ARG A 176 -0.42 5.04 0.68
CA ARG A 176 -1.36 5.20 -0.43
C ARG A 176 -0.62 5.78 -1.64
N PRO A 177 -0.71 5.14 -2.83
CA PRO A 177 -1.45 3.90 -3.16
C PRO A 177 -0.91 2.68 -2.42
N PRO A 178 -1.68 1.54 -2.39
CA PRO A 178 -1.22 0.27 -1.82
C PRO A 178 -0.07 -0.34 -2.64
N GLY A 179 0.48 -1.49 -2.21
CA GLY A 179 1.69 -2.03 -2.82
C GLY A 179 1.69 -3.52 -3.12
N HIS A 180 0.95 -4.35 -2.41
CA HIS A 180 1.16 -5.80 -2.38
C HIS A 180 0.84 -6.55 -3.69
N HIS A 181 0.10 -5.93 -4.63
CA HIS A 181 -0.14 -6.51 -5.95
C HIS A 181 0.94 -6.18 -6.99
N SER A 182 1.82 -5.21 -6.72
CA SER A 182 2.87 -4.84 -7.66
C SER A 182 4.15 -5.64 -7.48
N SER A 183 4.81 -5.95 -8.60
CA SER A 183 6.17 -6.50 -8.66
C SER A 183 7.08 -5.58 -9.46
N THR A 184 8.29 -6.04 -9.81
CA THR A 184 9.25 -5.24 -10.59
C THR A 184 8.71 -4.80 -11.95
N ASP A 185 7.85 -5.63 -12.57
CA ASP A 185 7.34 -5.43 -13.92
C ASP A 185 5.80 -5.41 -14.00
N ILE A 186 5.12 -5.55 -12.84
CA ILE A 186 3.66 -5.61 -12.77
C ILE A 186 3.15 -4.45 -11.93
N ILE A 187 2.23 -3.67 -12.52
CA ILE A 187 1.39 -2.69 -11.85
C ILE A 187 -0.04 -3.21 -11.93
N SER A 188 -0.68 -3.46 -10.79
CA SER A 188 -2.04 -4.03 -10.76
C SER A 188 -2.71 -3.80 -9.40
N GLY A 189 -4.03 -3.97 -9.32
CA GLY A 189 -4.79 -3.90 -8.07
C GLY A 189 -4.57 -2.59 -7.31
N PHE A 190 -4.53 -1.46 -8.00
CA PHE A 190 -4.22 -0.13 -7.47
C PHE A 190 -2.78 0.06 -7.00
N CYS A 191 -1.90 -0.94 -7.15
CA CYS A 191 -0.53 -0.94 -6.66
C CYS A 191 0.47 -0.60 -7.78
N TYR A 192 1.47 0.23 -7.43
CA TYR A 192 2.53 0.66 -8.35
C TYR A 192 3.92 0.20 -7.91
N MET A 193 4.17 0.16 -6.61
CA MET A 193 5.41 -0.29 -5.99
C MET A 193 5.10 -1.12 -4.75
N ASN A 194 5.84 -2.18 -4.55
CA ASN A 194 5.67 -3.05 -3.39
C ASN A 194 6.40 -2.49 -2.17
N TRP A 195 5.67 -1.79 -1.32
CA TRP A 195 6.25 -1.08 -0.17
C TRP A 195 6.87 -2.02 0.86
N VAL A 196 6.22 -3.15 1.16
CA VAL A 196 6.72 -4.12 2.14
C VAL A 196 7.98 -4.81 1.64
N TYR A 197 8.06 -5.10 0.34
CA TYR A 197 9.28 -5.63 -0.25
C TYR A 197 10.43 -4.60 -0.21
N LEU A 198 10.18 -3.35 -0.58
CA LEU A 198 11.20 -2.29 -0.52
C LEU A 198 11.75 -2.09 0.90
N MET A 199 10.88 -2.10 1.91
CA MET A 199 11.31 -2.05 3.32
C MET A 199 12.15 -3.27 3.68
N SER A 200 11.73 -4.46 3.26
CA SER A 200 12.46 -5.70 3.51
C SER A 200 13.86 -5.66 2.90
N GLN A 201 14.00 -5.23 1.64
CA GLN A 201 15.29 -5.12 0.98
C GLN A 201 16.21 -4.10 1.69
N PHE A 202 15.67 -2.98 2.14
CA PHE A 202 16.45 -2.04 2.92
C PHE A 202 16.99 -2.68 4.22
N LEU A 203 16.14 -3.37 4.99
CA LEU A 203 16.54 -4.01 6.26
C LEU A 203 17.54 -5.16 6.05
N ILE A 204 17.36 -5.94 4.99
CA ILE A 204 18.29 -7.01 4.61
C ILE A 204 19.65 -6.42 4.25
N ASN A 205 19.67 -5.44 3.35
CA ASN A 205 20.92 -4.91 2.80
C ASN A 205 21.70 -4.00 3.77
N THR A 206 21.01 -3.40 4.75
CA THR A 206 21.65 -2.51 5.74
C THR A 206 21.93 -3.17 7.08
N LEU A 207 21.05 -4.07 7.54
CA LEU A 207 21.13 -4.68 8.86
C LEU A 207 21.36 -6.20 8.82
N ASN A 208 21.39 -6.79 7.63
CA ASN A 208 21.46 -8.25 7.43
C ASN A 208 20.32 -9.02 8.13
N TYR A 209 19.12 -8.46 8.14
CA TYR A 209 17.96 -9.03 8.81
C TYR A 209 17.30 -10.14 8.01
N LYS A 210 16.71 -11.09 8.70
CA LYS A 210 15.66 -11.98 8.19
C LYS A 210 14.30 -11.33 8.42
N VAL A 211 13.50 -11.21 7.38
CA VAL A 211 12.20 -10.52 7.43
C VAL A 211 11.07 -11.50 7.18
N CYS A 212 10.11 -11.55 8.10
CA CYS A 212 8.85 -12.25 7.91
C CYS A 212 7.77 -11.24 7.51
N ILE A 213 7.26 -11.35 6.29
CA ILE A 213 6.12 -10.56 5.81
C ILE A 213 4.86 -11.38 6.07
N ILE A 214 3.89 -10.78 6.76
CA ILE A 214 2.55 -11.35 6.99
C ILE A 214 1.54 -10.45 6.28
N ASP A 215 0.93 -10.97 5.22
CA ASP A 215 -0.13 -10.26 4.50
C ASP A 215 -1.50 -10.71 5.03
N LEU A 216 -2.31 -9.73 5.44
CA LEU A 216 -3.65 -9.93 5.98
C LEU A 216 -4.68 -9.09 5.19
N ASP A 217 -4.34 -8.67 3.97
CA ASP A 217 -5.29 -8.09 3.04
C ASP A 217 -6.32 -9.15 2.59
N LEU A 218 -7.47 -8.70 2.12
CA LEU A 218 -8.50 -9.60 1.58
C LEU A 218 -8.02 -10.35 0.33
N HIS A 219 -7.20 -9.67 -0.48
CA HIS A 219 -6.72 -10.16 -1.76
C HIS A 219 -5.34 -10.80 -1.61
N HIS A 220 -5.06 -11.78 -2.46
CA HIS A 220 -3.73 -12.38 -2.53
C HIS A 220 -2.67 -11.35 -2.90
N GLY A 221 -1.62 -11.21 -2.10
CA GLY A 221 -0.47 -10.35 -2.34
C GLY A 221 0.46 -10.92 -3.42
N ASN A 222 -0.08 -11.12 -4.63
CA ASN A 222 0.62 -11.78 -5.75
C ASN A 222 1.91 -11.08 -6.17
N GLY A 223 1.98 -9.76 -6.05
CA GLY A 223 3.21 -9.01 -6.29
C GLY A 223 4.27 -9.31 -5.24
N THR A 224 3.89 -9.35 -3.97
CA THR A 224 4.78 -9.72 -2.88
C THR A 224 5.28 -11.17 -3.05
N GLU A 225 4.38 -12.12 -3.36
CA GLU A 225 4.75 -13.52 -3.64
C GLU A 225 5.84 -13.62 -4.71
N ILE A 226 5.66 -12.95 -5.86
CA ILE A 226 6.63 -12.95 -6.96
C ILE A 226 8.00 -12.42 -6.50
N MET A 227 7.99 -11.34 -5.74
CA MET A 227 9.22 -10.66 -5.34
C MET A 227 9.99 -11.36 -4.22
N VAL A 228 9.32 -12.08 -3.33
CA VAL A 228 9.95 -12.80 -2.20
C VAL A 228 10.37 -14.22 -2.55
N LYS A 229 9.78 -14.81 -3.56
CA LYS A 229 10.02 -16.18 -3.97
C LYS A 229 11.51 -16.52 -4.06
N ASP A 230 11.89 -17.64 -3.47
CA ASP A 230 13.26 -18.19 -3.47
C ASP A 230 14.34 -17.28 -2.82
N LYS A 231 13.93 -16.33 -1.97
CA LYS A 231 14.84 -15.44 -1.21
C LYS A 231 14.98 -15.93 0.23
N GLU A 232 16.17 -16.43 0.59
CA GLU A 232 16.45 -17.07 1.89
C GLU A 232 16.21 -16.17 3.11
N ASN A 233 16.37 -14.84 2.96
CA ASN A 233 16.17 -13.87 4.04
C ASN A 233 14.73 -13.35 4.15
N LEU A 234 13.80 -13.93 3.37
CA LEU A 234 12.38 -13.56 3.37
C LEU A 234 11.50 -14.78 3.62
N LEU A 235 10.54 -14.64 4.51
CA LEU A 235 9.41 -15.55 4.67
C LEU A 235 8.13 -14.76 4.39
N PHE A 236 7.26 -15.29 3.54
CA PHE A 236 5.98 -14.68 3.19
C PHE A 236 4.83 -15.58 3.63
N LEU A 237 3.99 -15.08 4.51
CA LEU A 237 2.76 -15.71 4.97
C LEU A 237 1.58 -14.84 4.53
N ASP A 238 0.74 -15.35 3.65
CA ASP A 238 -0.40 -14.63 3.10
C ASP A 238 -1.72 -15.32 3.46
N LEU A 239 -2.59 -14.60 4.17
CA LEU A 239 -3.91 -15.05 4.61
C LEU A 239 -5.00 -14.29 3.84
N HIS A 240 -5.43 -14.80 2.71
CA HIS A 240 -6.35 -14.13 1.81
C HIS A 240 -7.59 -14.95 1.45
N TYR A 241 -8.59 -14.31 0.87
CA TYR A 241 -9.72 -15.01 0.28
C TYR A 241 -9.38 -15.47 -1.13
N PHE A 242 -9.62 -16.76 -1.39
CA PHE A 242 -9.42 -17.33 -2.72
C PHE A 242 -10.73 -17.87 -3.30
N ALA A 243 -11.09 -17.40 -4.50
CA ALA A 243 -12.08 -18.01 -5.37
C ALA A 243 -11.66 -17.82 -6.83
N ARG A 244 -12.04 -18.75 -7.71
CA ARG A 244 -11.57 -18.76 -9.11
C ARG A 244 -11.80 -17.44 -9.86
N ASN A 245 -12.89 -16.74 -9.53
CA ASN A 245 -13.30 -15.48 -10.18
C ASN A 245 -13.11 -14.26 -9.26
N PHE A 246 -12.34 -14.42 -8.17
CA PHE A 246 -12.00 -13.33 -7.26
C PHE A 246 -10.59 -12.83 -7.56
N TYR A 247 -10.41 -11.51 -7.62
CA TYR A 247 -9.13 -10.89 -7.91
C TYR A 247 -8.06 -11.30 -6.88
N PRO A 248 -6.80 -11.50 -7.28
CA PRO A 248 -6.26 -11.54 -8.65
C PRO A 248 -6.39 -12.91 -9.32
N GLY A 249 -7.08 -13.89 -8.72
CA GLY A 249 -7.26 -15.25 -9.24
C GLY A 249 -6.08 -16.18 -8.98
N THR A 250 -5.12 -15.74 -8.18
CA THR A 250 -3.90 -16.46 -7.77
C THR A 250 -3.91 -16.77 -6.27
N GLY A 251 -2.88 -17.39 -5.71
CA GLY A 251 -2.77 -17.67 -4.27
C GLY A 251 -3.53 -18.93 -3.81
N ASN A 252 -3.77 -19.90 -4.68
CA ASN A 252 -4.39 -21.16 -4.24
C ASN A 252 -3.42 -21.92 -3.33
N GLU A 253 -3.77 -22.10 -2.04
CA GLU A 253 -2.96 -22.79 -1.03
C GLU A 253 -2.54 -24.23 -1.40
N LYS A 254 -3.25 -24.86 -2.35
CA LYS A 254 -2.92 -26.20 -2.85
C LYS A 254 -1.79 -26.20 -3.88
N LYS A 255 -1.33 -25.03 -4.31
CA LYS A 255 -0.22 -24.88 -5.25
C LYS A 255 1.02 -24.49 -4.48
N PHE A 256 2.02 -25.36 -4.51
CA PHE A 256 3.34 -25.03 -4.03
C PHE A 256 3.96 -23.92 -4.90
N VAL A 257 4.55 -22.94 -4.28
CA VAL A 257 5.23 -21.82 -4.94
C VAL A 257 6.73 -21.85 -4.66
N ALA A 258 7.09 -21.85 -3.37
CA ALA A 258 8.46 -21.95 -2.86
C ALA A 258 8.42 -22.27 -1.36
N ASP A 259 9.53 -22.74 -0.79
CA ASP A 259 9.62 -23.08 0.64
C ASP A 259 9.41 -21.89 1.56
N ASN A 260 9.72 -20.68 1.09
CA ASN A 260 9.57 -19.44 1.83
C ASN A 260 8.25 -18.69 1.54
N VAL A 261 7.27 -19.33 0.88
CA VAL A 261 5.96 -18.77 0.56
C VAL A 261 4.85 -19.68 1.10
N ILE A 262 4.00 -19.12 1.95
CA ILE A 262 2.91 -19.84 2.60
C ILE A 262 1.60 -19.11 2.29
N ASN A 263 0.84 -19.63 1.34
CA ASN A 263 -0.52 -19.16 1.05
C ASN A 263 -1.54 -19.92 1.91
N VAL A 264 -2.47 -19.19 2.53
CA VAL A 264 -3.57 -19.75 3.31
C VAL A 264 -4.89 -19.15 2.84
N ASN A 265 -5.76 -20.00 2.31
CA ASN A 265 -7.06 -19.55 1.83
C ASN A 265 -8.07 -19.43 2.99
N MET A 266 -8.39 -18.20 3.36
CA MET A 266 -9.39 -17.90 4.38
C MET A 266 -10.81 -18.13 3.85
N ARG A 267 -11.69 -18.63 4.71
CA ARG A 267 -13.09 -18.87 4.34
C ARG A 267 -13.90 -17.58 4.36
N LYS A 268 -14.88 -17.46 3.49
CA LYS A 268 -15.87 -16.37 3.56
C LYS A 268 -16.48 -16.30 4.97
N ASN A 269 -16.69 -15.08 5.47
CA ASN A 269 -17.17 -14.76 6.82
C ASN A 269 -16.18 -15.12 7.95
N SER A 270 -14.90 -15.36 7.66
CA SER A 270 -13.88 -15.48 8.70
C SER A 270 -13.84 -14.23 9.59
N LYS A 271 -13.59 -14.45 10.87
CA LYS A 271 -13.56 -13.44 11.93
C LYS A 271 -12.17 -13.39 12.56
N ASP A 272 -11.94 -12.46 13.48
CA ASP A 272 -10.68 -12.27 14.20
C ASP A 272 -10.11 -13.60 14.73
N LYS A 273 -10.94 -14.42 15.38
CA LYS A 273 -10.51 -15.71 15.92
C LYS A 273 -9.93 -16.67 14.87
N ASP A 274 -10.46 -16.61 13.64
CA ASP A 274 -10.04 -17.49 12.56
C ASP A 274 -8.66 -17.05 12.04
N TYR A 275 -8.45 -15.75 11.88
CA TYR A 275 -7.14 -15.18 11.54
C TYR A 275 -6.09 -15.44 12.62
N LEU A 276 -6.41 -15.16 13.89
CA LEU A 276 -5.50 -15.40 15.01
C LEU A 276 -5.09 -16.88 15.11
N LYS A 277 -6.06 -17.79 15.00
CA LYS A 277 -5.79 -19.23 14.99
C LYS A 277 -4.90 -19.65 13.82
N THR A 278 -5.14 -19.09 12.65
CA THR A 278 -4.36 -19.38 11.45
C THR A 278 -2.92 -18.89 11.59
N VAL A 279 -2.72 -17.64 12.04
CA VAL A 279 -1.37 -17.10 12.32
C VAL A 279 -0.65 -17.97 13.37
N GLN A 280 -1.33 -18.34 14.46
CA GLN A 280 -0.75 -19.21 15.49
C GLN A 280 -0.34 -20.57 14.94
N SER A 281 -1.10 -21.15 14.01
CA SER A 281 -0.77 -22.44 13.39
C SER A 281 0.53 -22.43 12.57
N LYS A 282 1.08 -21.24 12.29
CA LYS A 282 2.34 -21.05 11.54
C LYS A 282 3.52 -20.68 12.43
N PHE A 283 3.35 -20.64 13.74
CA PHE A 283 4.40 -20.26 14.69
C PHE A 283 5.64 -21.16 14.66
N GLU A 284 5.48 -22.44 14.43
CA GLU A 284 6.60 -23.37 14.26
C GLU A 284 7.44 -22.97 13.04
N THR A 285 6.83 -22.85 11.88
CA THR A 285 7.50 -22.43 10.64
C THR A 285 8.16 -21.04 10.77
N ILE A 286 7.46 -20.09 11.39
CA ILE A 286 8.01 -18.76 11.67
C ILE A 286 9.19 -18.84 12.63
N GLY A 287 9.09 -19.67 13.67
CA GLY A 287 10.15 -19.91 14.64
C GLY A 287 11.40 -20.53 14.03
N ASP A 288 11.23 -21.52 13.16
CA ASP A 288 12.33 -22.17 12.43
C ASP A 288 13.03 -21.19 11.48
N PHE A 289 12.26 -20.31 10.82
CA PHE A 289 12.82 -19.22 10.02
C PHE A 289 13.58 -18.20 10.88
N ASN A 290 13.16 -17.98 12.14
CA ASN A 290 13.73 -17.07 13.13
C ASN A 290 13.91 -15.63 12.59
N PRO A 291 12.82 -14.90 12.31
CA PRO A 291 12.90 -13.54 11.75
C PRO A 291 13.49 -12.55 12.77
N ASP A 292 14.18 -11.52 12.29
CA ASP A 292 14.63 -10.38 13.08
C ASP A 292 13.52 -9.31 13.21
N VAL A 293 12.63 -9.24 12.23
CA VAL A 293 11.54 -8.28 12.16
C VAL A 293 10.33 -8.87 11.43
N PHE A 294 9.14 -8.42 11.82
CA PHE A 294 7.90 -8.66 11.07
C PHE A 294 7.50 -7.40 10.30
N ILE A 295 7.01 -7.58 9.08
CA ILE A 295 6.31 -6.54 8.32
C ILE A 295 4.89 -7.06 8.05
N ILE A 296 3.87 -6.30 8.43
CA ILE A 296 2.47 -6.67 8.23
C ILE A 296 1.88 -5.81 7.11
N SER A 297 1.49 -6.43 5.99
CA SER A 297 0.59 -5.84 5.01
C SER A 297 -0.81 -5.79 5.62
N MET A 298 -1.29 -4.57 5.89
CA MET A 298 -2.51 -4.32 6.64
C MET A 298 -3.63 -3.85 5.69
N GLY A 299 -4.41 -4.79 5.13
CA GLY A 299 -5.60 -4.48 4.31
C GLY A 299 -6.87 -4.40 5.15
N CYS A 300 -7.44 -3.21 5.31
CA CYS A 300 -8.67 -3.03 6.08
C CYS A 300 -9.94 -3.51 5.36
N ASP A 301 -9.83 -4.13 4.19
CA ASP A 301 -10.93 -4.71 3.41
C ASP A 301 -11.43 -6.07 3.93
N ILE A 302 -10.73 -6.68 4.89
CA ILE A 302 -11.23 -7.83 5.66
C ILE A 302 -12.18 -7.44 6.80
N ILE A 303 -12.33 -6.15 7.08
CA ILE A 303 -13.14 -5.65 8.20
C ILE A 303 -14.61 -5.59 7.78
N ILE A 304 -15.48 -5.88 8.74
CA ILE A 304 -16.94 -5.81 8.53
C ILE A 304 -17.35 -4.44 7.99
N ASN A 305 -18.32 -4.42 7.08
CA ASN A 305 -18.84 -3.24 6.38
C ASN A 305 -17.90 -2.63 5.32
N ASP A 306 -16.78 -3.27 5.00
CA ASP A 306 -16.04 -2.90 3.79
C ASP A 306 -16.90 -3.19 2.54
N PRO A 307 -16.77 -2.43 1.45
CA PRO A 307 -17.54 -2.65 0.21
C PRO A 307 -17.46 -4.06 -0.37
N PHE A 308 -16.37 -4.80 -0.13
CA PHE A 308 -16.28 -6.20 -0.57
C PHE A 308 -17.15 -7.16 0.26
N ASP A 309 -17.37 -6.87 1.53
CA ASP A 309 -18.25 -7.63 2.45
C ASP A 309 -18.01 -9.15 2.46
N ILE A 310 -16.76 -9.58 2.33
CA ILE A 310 -16.38 -11.01 2.29
C ILE A 310 -16.01 -11.52 3.68
N MET A 311 -15.16 -10.80 4.41
CA MET A 311 -14.76 -11.15 5.77
C MET A 311 -15.57 -10.40 6.82
N LYS A 312 -15.48 -10.83 8.07
CA LYS A 312 -16.23 -10.24 9.19
C LYS A 312 -15.32 -9.94 10.38
N CYS A 313 -14.12 -9.46 10.09
CA CYS A 313 -13.17 -9.06 11.12
C CYS A 313 -13.53 -7.72 11.74
N SER A 314 -13.07 -7.49 12.96
CA SER A 314 -13.19 -6.22 13.65
C SER A 314 -11.98 -5.31 13.36
N THR A 315 -12.13 -4.03 13.63
CA THR A 315 -11.04 -3.04 13.52
C THR A 315 -9.90 -3.28 14.52
N SER A 316 -10.09 -4.14 15.52
CA SER A 316 -9.05 -4.50 16.49
C SER A 316 -8.20 -5.71 16.08
N LEU A 317 -8.51 -6.40 14.99
CA LEU A 317 -7.78 -7.59 14.56
C LEU A 317 -6.28 -7.34 14.44
N TYR A 318 -5.87 -6.28 13.79
CA TYR A 318 -4.46 -5.97 13.58
C TYR A 318 -3.71 -5.73 14.89
N LYS A 319 -4.36 -5.07 15.85
CA LYS A 319 -3.80 -4.91 17.19
C LYS A 319 -3.67 -6.25 17.91
N GLN A 320 -4.65 -7.14 17.77
CA GLN A 320 -4.60 -8.48 18.36
C GLN A 320 -3.49 -9.33 17.73
N VAL A 321 -3.30 -9.30 16.40
CA VAL A 321 -2.20 -9.98 15.72
C VAL A 321 -0.86 -9.40 16.17
N PHE A 322 -0.74 -8.07 16.23
CA PHE A 322 0.45 -7.39 16.73
C PHE A 322 0.83 -7.87 18.14
N ASP A 323 -0.12 -7.85 19.08
CA ASP A 323 0.11 -8.27 20.47
C ASP A 323 0.47 -9.75 20.57
N LEU A 324 -0.15 -10.58 19.75
CA LEU A 324 0.13 -12.00 19.66
C LEU A 324 1.58 -12.25 19.20
N LEU A 325 2.03 -11.61 18.15
CA LEU A 325 3.41 -11.73 17.63
C LEU A 325 4.44 -11.16 18.63
N LYS A 326 4.13 -10.01 19.25
CA LYS A 326 5.00 -9.42 20.30
C LYS A 326 5.17 -10.37 21.48
N LYS A 327 4.08 -10.95 21.96
CA LYS A 327 4.10 -11.90 23.08
C LYS A 327 4.91 -13.15 22.76
N THR A 328 4.83 -13.65 21.52
CA THR A 328 5.44 -14.94 21.14
C THR A 328 6.91 -14.78 20.76
N PHE A 329 7.23 -13.80 19.92
CA PHE A 329 8.56 -13.68 19.31
C PHE A 329 9.40 -12.51 19.89
N ASN A 330 8.76 -11.54 20.53
CA ASN A 330 9.41 -10.33 21.07
C ASN A 330 10.29 -9.58 20.03
N LYS A 331 9.90 -9.61 18.76
CA LYS A 331 10.59 -8.92 17.67
C LYS A 331 9.90 -7.58 17.36
N LYS A 332 10.57 -6.71 16.61
CA LYS A 332 9.97 -5.47 16.11
C LYS A 332 8.98 -5.77 15.01
N ILE A 333 7.97 -4.90 14.89
CA ILE A 333 6.89 -5.05 13.93
C ILE A 333 6.67 -3.71 13.20
N ILE A 334 6.65 -3.77 11.88
CA ILE A 334 6.29 -2.67 11.00
C ILE A 334 4.92 -2.99 10.41
N LEU A 335 3.99 -2.05 10.40
CA LEU A 335 2.71 -2.19 9.71
C LEU A 335 2.69 -1.24 8.50
N ALA A 336 2.26 -1.74 7.36
CA ALA A 336 2.04 -0.94 6.15
C ALA A 336 0.59 -1.12 5.69
N LEU A 337 -0.12 -0.01 5.50
CA LEU A 337 -1.50 -0.06 5.04
C LEU A 337 -1.55 -0.49 3.57
N GLU A 338 -2.45 -1.41 3.26
CA GLU A 338 -2.76 -1.86 1.90
C GLU A 338 -4.20 -1.48 1.53
N GLY A 339 -5.07 -2.45 1.27
CA GLY A 339 -6.47 -2.24 0.96
C GLY A 339 -7.30 -1.68 2.11
N GLY A 340 -8.62 -1.72 1.94
CA GLY A 340 -9.60 -1.17 2.87
C GLY A 340 -10.24 0.11 2.34
N TYR A 341 -11.52 0.01 2.04
CA TYR A 341 -12.23 0.98 1.21
C TYR A 341 -13.39 1.67 1.97
N GLU A 342 -13.62 1.24 3.21
CA GLU A 342 -14.44 1.98 4.16
C GLU A 342 -13.53 2.84 5.06
N ALA A 343 -13.65 4.16 4.95
CA ALA A 343 -12.76 5.11 5.64
C ALA A 343 -12.80 4.99 7.17
N ASP A 344 -13.97 4.67 7.74
CA ASP A 344 -14.13 4.49 9.18
C ASP A 344 -13.43 3.20 9.67
N ASN A 345 -13.36 2.16 8.84
CA ASN A 345 -12.60 0.96 9.14
C ASN A 345 -11.11 1.25 9.25
N VAL A 346 -10.56 1.98 8.27
CA VAL A 346 -9.15 2.42 8.31
C VAL A 346 -8.88 3.30 9.54
N HIS A 347 -9.76 4.28 9.80
CA HIS A 347 -9.65 5.18 10.95
C HIS A 347 -9.61 4.39 12.27
N ASN A 348 -10.60 3.53 12.49
CA ASN A 348 -10.74 2.82 13.76
C ASN A 348 -9.64 1.75 13.94
N THR A 349 -9.18 1.14 12.86
CA THR A 349 -8.03 0.21 12.90
C THR A 349 -6.76 0.93 13.36
N VAL A 350 -6.40 2.04 12.75
CA VAL A 350 -5.23 2.82 13.17
C VAL A 350 -5.39 3.31 14.62
N LYS A 351 -6.58 3.79 14.98
CA LYS A 351 -6.89 4.26 16.33
C LYS A 351 -6.75 3.16 17.39
N SER A 352 -6.95 1.89 17.05
CA SER A 352 -6.78 0.78 18.00
C SER A 352 -5.34 0.63 18.52
N PHE A 353 -4.36 1.26 17.86
CA PHE A 353 -2.95 1.28 18.25
C PHE A 353 -2.54 2.51 19.09
N LEU A 354 -3.43 3.47 19.27
CA LEU A 354 -3.16 4.71 20.01
C LEU A 354 -3.55 4.60 21.47
#